data_a94f1e4ec3aea8d4c060d01760ca136b
#
_entry.id   a94f1e4ec3aea8d4c060d01760ca136b
#
_cell.length_a   1.000
_cell.length_b   1.000
_cell.length_c   1.000
_cell.angle_alpha   90.00
_cell.angle_beta   90.00
_cell.angle_gamma   90.00
#
_symmetry.space_group_name_H-M   'P 1'
#
loop_
_entity.id
_entity.type
_entity.pdbx_description
1 polymer ?
#
loop_
_entity_poly.entity_id
_entity_poly.type
_entity_poly.pdbx_seq_one_letter_code
_entity_poly.pdbx_strand_id
1 'polypeptide(L)'
;MKAYKTEIYPTKAQIELIHKTFGCTRYIYNQYVHHNLNNLKSGLPFTSAYDYAKQVNHDPNTPIWLKEVPSKAVKQALIYANRAFQNYFKKRSGLPRFKKKGLYNSFYLIGTLKVERHRVFVPVLKWLRLKEFGYIPQHIRSVTISMKNDRYYISCLTNETVTDERIALSNDVMGIDFGLKDQFITEHKVIPSVNKTVRVKKLEKQLRRAQRSLSRKYETNMIKVYYKSGAKKGQLKSYEWVKPLTECKNIQKQ
;
A
#
# COMPACT_ATOMS: atom_id res chain seq x y z
N MET A 1 11.99 10.59 -16.31
CA MET A 1 10.56 10.32 -15.98
C MET A 1 10.26 10.86 -14.59
N LYS A 2 9.18 11.59 -14.44
CA LYS A 2 8.75 12.17 -13.17
C LYS A 2 7.38 11.61 -12.76
N ALA A 3 7.16 11.40 -11.48
CA ALA A 3 5.90 10.91 -10.96
C ALA A 3 5.24 11.97 -10.07
N TYR A 4 3.96 12.25 -10.33
CA TYR A 4 3.14 13.19 -9.57
C TYR A 4 2.11 12.42 -8.76
N LYS A 5 2.14 12.57 -7.44
CA LYS A 5 1.23 11.86 -6.54
C LYS A 5 0.37 12.86 -5.78
N THR A 6 -0.94 12.70 -5.89
CA THR A 6 -1.93 13.53 -5.18
C THR A 6 -3.07 12.69 -4.61
N GLU A 7 -3.79 13.21 -3.65
CA GLU A 7 -5.01 12.62 -3.09
C GLU A 7 -6.17 12.80 -4.08
N ILE A 8 -7.06 11.81 -4.16
CA ILE A 8 -8.26 11.83 -5.00
C ILE A 8 -9.51 11.65 -4.16
N TYR A 9 -10.63 12.18 -4.64
CA TYR A 9 -11.94 12.09 -4.02
C TYR A 9 -12.89 11.27 -4.92
N PRO A 10 -12.82 9.92 -4.86
CA PRO A 10 -13.68 9.07 -5.66
C PRO A 10 -15.11 9.06 -5.12
N THR A 11 -16.09 8.90 -6.00
CA THR A 11 -17.50 8.67 -5.65
C THR A 11 -17.70 7.28 -5.03
N LYS A 12 -18.85 7.02 -4.41
CA LYS A 12 -19.16 5.71 -3.82
C LYS A 12 -18.99 4.56 -4.82
N ALA A 13 -19.53 4.69 -6.03
CA ALA A 13 -19.39 3.69 -7.09
C ALA A 13 -17.92 3.48 -7.52
N GLN A 14 -17.14 4.55 -7.59
CA GLN A 14 -15.72 4.45 -7.88
C GLN A 14 -14.94 3.78 -6.74
N ILE A 15 -15.30 4.02 -5.49
CA ILE A 15 -14.72 3.36 -4.31
C ILE A 15 -14.95 1.86 -4.38
N GLU A 16 -16.18 1.42 -4.64
CA GLU A 16 -16.52 0.00 -4.79
C GLU A 16 -15.68 -0.67 -5.89
N LEU A 17 -15.58 -0.03 -7.05
CA LEU A 17 -14.79 -0.54 -8.16
C LEU A 17 -13.27 -0.56 -7.85
N ILE A 18 -12.77 0.44 -7.14
CA ILE A 18 -11.37 0.47 -6.67
C ILE A 18 -11.10 -0.69 -5.71
N HIS A 19 -11.97 -0.91 -4.73
CA HIS A 19 -11.83 -2.02 -3.78
C HIS A 19 -11.95 -3.39 -4.46
N LYS A 20 -12.88 -3.54 -5.41
CA LYS A 20 -13.02 -4.73 -6.24
C LYS A 20 -11.74 -4.99 -7.03
N THR A 21 -11.17 -3.94 -7.63
CA THR A 21 -9.90 -4.03 -8.38
C THR A 21 -8.73 -4.43 -7.48
N PHE A 22 -8.62 -3.90 -6.25
CA PHE A 22 -7.63 -4.36 -5.27
C PHE A 22 -7.79 -5.85 -4.95
N GLY A 23 -9.03 -6.32 -4.80
CA GLY A 23 -9.35 -7.74 -4.58
C GLY A 23 -8.90 -8.61 -5.74
N CYS A 24 -9.30 -8.26 -6.95
CA CYS A 24 -8.99 -9.00 -8.18
C CYS A 24 -7.49 -9.07 -8.47
N THR A 25 -6.78 -7.95 -8.36
CA THR A 25 -5.32 -7.92 -8.60
C THR A 25 -4.56 -8.75 -7.56
N ARG A 26 -5.00 -8.77 -6.31
CA ARG A 26 -4.44 -9.60 -5.26
C ARG A 26 -4.73 -11.09 -5.52
N TYR A 27 -5.96 -11.42 -5.88
CA TYR A 27 -6.39 -12.78 -6.18
C TYR A 27 -5.56 -13.38 -7.31
N ILE A 28 -5.52 -12.71 -8.46
CA ILE A 28 -4.79 -13.23 -9.63
C ILE A 28 -3.28 -13.34 -9.39
N TYR A 29 -2.70 -12.38 -8.65
CA TYR A 29 -1.32 -12.47 -8.21
C TYR A 29 -1.08 -13.73 -7.38
N ASN A 30 -1.94 -14.00 -6.40
CA ASN A 30 -1.81 -15.14 -5.50
C ASN A 30 -2.04 -16.46 -6.23
N GLN A 31 -3.00 -16.53 -7.14
CA GLN A 31 -3.24 -17.71 -7.96
C GLN A 31 -2.02 -18.06 -8.83
N TYR A 32 -1.44 -17.07 -9.47
CA TYR A 32 -0.22 -17.24 -10.25
C TYR A 32 0.96 -17.72 -9.39
N VAL A 33 1.13 -17.12 -8.22
CA VAL A 33 2.18 -17.53 -7.27
C VAL A 33 1.95 -18.98 -6.83
N HIS A 34 0.72 -19.34 -6.45
CA HIS A 34 0.35 -20.69 -6.06
C HIS A 34 0.64 -21.72 -7.17
N HIS A 35 0.20 -21.43 -8.40
CA HIS A 35 0.42 -22.27 -9.56
C HIS A 35 1.92 -22.56 -9.77
N ASN A 36 2.74 -21.54 -9.83
CA ASN A 36 4.17 -21.71 -10.08
C ASN A 36 4.94 -22.32 -8.89
N LEU A 37 4.51 -22.07 -7.66
CA LEU A 37 5.09 -22.77 -6.50
C LEU A 37 4.80 -24.29 -6.53
N ASN A 38 3.61 -24.68 -6.98
CA ASN A 38 3.27 -26.10 -7.16
C ASN A 38 4.08 -26.71 -8.30
N ASN A 39 4.22 -26.01 -9.42
CA ASN A 39 5.06 -26.49 -10.53
C ASN A 39 6.51 -26.71 -10.07
N LEU A 40 7.09 -25.77 -9.33
CA LEU A 40 8.44 -25.91 -8.80
C LEU A 40 8.59 -27.10 -7.84
N LYS A 41 7.59 -27.35 -6.99
CA LYS A 41 7.59 -28.51 -6.08
C LYS A 41 7.47 -29.85 -6.82
N SER A 42 6.70 -29.87 -7.91
CA SER A 42 6.45 -31.09 -8.72
C SER A 42 7.46 -31.27 -9.84
N GLY A 43 8.52 -30.45 -9.94
CA GLY A 43 9.50 -30.51 -11.02
C GLY A 43 8.94 -30.14 -12.40
N LEU A 44 7.77 -29.50 -12.45
CA LEU A 44 7.14 -29.04 -13.69
C LEU A 44 7.75 -27.71 -14.18
N PRO A 45 7.66 -27.41 -15.49
CA PRO A 45 8.19 -26.18 -16.04
C PRO A 45 7.48 -24.95 -15.49
N PHE A 46 8.23 -23.86 -15.35
CA PHE A 46 7.71 -22.57 -14.93
C PHE A 46 6.77 -21.98 -15.99
N THR A 47 5.56 -21.59 -15.58
CA THR A 47 4.57 -20.96 -16.46
C THR A 47 4.79 -19.44 -16.48
N SER A 48 4.96 -18.87 -17.67
CA SER A 48 5.10 -17.40 -17.81
C SER A 48 3.79 -16.67 -17.49
N ALA A 49 3.88 -15.36 -17.18
CA ALA A 49 2.68 -14.54 -16.96
C ALA A 49 1.76 -14.49 -18.18
N TYR A 50 2.33 -14.56 -19.38
CA TYR A 50 1.58 -14.53 -20.63
C TYR A 50 0.80 -15.82 -20.86
N ASP A 51 1.46 -16.97 -20.67
CA ASP A 51 0.82 -18.28 -20.84
C ASP A 51 -0.25 -18.51 -19.76
N TYR A 52 0.03 -18.12 -18.53
CA TYR A 52 -0.97 -18.16 -17.45
C TYR A 52 -2.17 -17.26 -17.74
N ALA A 53 -1.95 -16.05 -18.29
CA ALA A 53 -3.04 -15.17 -18.70
C ALA A 53 -3.92 -15.78 -19.80
N LYS A 54 -3.32 -16.53 -20.76
CA LYS A 54 -4.08 -17.30 -21.75
C LYS A 54 -4.92 -18.39 -21.09
N GLN A 55 -4.35 -19.18 -20.19
CA GLN A 55 -5.07 -20.23 -19.44
C GLN A 55 -6.28 -19.62 -18.72
N VAL A 56 -6.09 -18.57 -17.94
CA VAL A 56 -7.18 -17.89 -17.19
C VAL A 56 -8.28 -17.35 -18.13
N ASN A 57 -7.92 -16.82 -19.29
CA ASN A 57 -8.90 -16.30 -20.23
C ASN A 57 -9.76 -17.37 -20.90
N HIS A 58 -9.19 -18.57 -21.11
CA HIS A 58 -9.87 -19.69 -21.74
C HIS A 58 -10.52 -20.67 -20.76
N ASP A 59 -10.18 -20.57 -19.47
CA ASP A 59 -10.77 -21.43 -18.43
C ASP A 59 -12.24 -21.02 -18.16
N PRO A 60 -13.21 -21.89 -18.41
CA PRO A 60 -14.61 -21.64 -18.15
C PRO A 60 -14.91 -21.41 -16.66
N ASN A 61 -14.07 -21.92 -15.77
CA ASN A 61 -14.20 -21.77 -14.32
C ASN A 61 -13.64 -20.43 -13.82
N THR A 62 -13.09 -19.60 -14.71
CA THR A 62 -12.60 -18.28 -14.31
C THR A 62 -13.72 -17.42 -13.75
N PRO A 63 -13.60 -16.91 -12.52
CA PRO A 63 -14.66 -16.15 -11.87
C PRO A 63 -15.09 -14.92 -12.69
N ILE A 64 -16.38 -14.76 -12.93
CA ILE A 64 -16.97 -13.67 -13.74
C ILE A 64 -16.56 -12.30 -13.19
N TRP A 65 -16.50 -12.15 -11.85
CA TRP A 65 -16.11 -10.90 -11.21
C TRP A 65 -14.70 -10.41 -11.57
N LEU A 66 -13.82 -11.30 -12.05
CA LEU A 66 -12.47 -10.93 -12.52
C LEU A 66 -12.54 -10.12 -13.83
N LYS A 67 -13.61 -10.31 -14.62
CA LYS A 67 -13.85 -9.59 -15.87
C LYS A 67 -14.52 -8.22 -15.66
N GLU A 68 -15.05 -7.95 -14.47
CA GLU A 68 -15.74 -6.71 -14.13
C GLU A 68 -14.78 -5.56 -13.75
N VAL A 69 -13.50 -5.83 -13.65
CA VAL A 69 -12.47 -4.84 -13.31
C VAL A 69 -11.57 -4.55 -14.50
N PRO A 70 -10.79 -3.45 -14.48
CA PRO A 70 -9.89 -3.13 -15.58
C PRO A 70 -8.92 -4.28 -15.90
N SER A 71 -9.04 -4.90 -17.08
CA SER A 71 -8.21 -6.03 -17.50
C SER A 71 -6.70 -5.73 -17.47
N LYS A 72 -6.33 -4.47 -17.75
CA LYS A 72 -4.93 -4.03 -17.67
C LYS A 72 -4.36 -4.08 -16.25
N ALA A 73 -5.18 -3.83 -15.22
CA ALA A 73 -4.76 -3.98 -13.82
C ALA A 73 -4.51 -5.46 -13.47
N VAL A 74 -5.38 -6.35 -13.94
CA VAL A 74 -5.25 -7.81 -13.75
C VAL A 74 -3.98 -8.33 -14.44
N LYS A 75 -3.77 -7.97 -15.72
CA LYS A 75 -2.55 -8.34 -16.46
C LYS A 75 -1.28 -7.82 -15.80
N GLN A 76 -1.30 -6.59 -15.30
CA GLN A 76 -0.14 -6.02 -14.61
C GLN A 76 0.18 -6.74 -13.28
N ALA A 77 -0.84 -7.23 -12.58
CA ALA A 77 -0.63 -8.03 -11.38
C ALA A 77 0.11 -9.35 -11.68
N LEU A 78 -0.20 -10.00 -12.81
CA LEU A 78 0.55 -11.17 -13.29
C LEU A 78 2.00 -10.83 -13.64
N ILE A 79 2.22 -9.71 -14.32
CA ILE A 79 3.58 -9.24 -14.65
C ILE A 79 4.41 -9.01 -13.39
N TYR A 80 3.81 -8.41 -12.35
CA TYR A 80 4.49 -8.21 -11.07
C TYR A 80 4.80 -9.54 -10.36
N ALA A 81 3.90 -10.51 -10.41
CA ALA A 81 4.15 -11.85 -9.85
C ALA A 81 5.27 -12.58 -10.61
N ASN A 82 5.25 -12.52 -11.93
CA ASN A 82 6.31 -13.07 -12.78
C ASN A 82 7.68 -12.42 -12.49
N ARG A 83 7.72 -11.08 -12.36
CA ARG A 83 8.94 -10.36 -11.98
C ARG A 83 9.47 -10.78 -10.61
N ALA A 84 8.59 -11.07 -9.65
CA ALA A 84 9.00 -11.57 -8.35
C ALA A 84 9.70 -12.92 -8.46
N PHE A 85 9.21 -13.85 -9.29
CA PHE A 85 9.91 -15.10 -9.59
C PHE A 85 11.22 -14.89 -10.34
N GLN A 86 11.24 -14.01 -11.32
CA GLN A 86 12.49 -13.67 -12.04
C GLN A 86 13.57 -13.14 -11.07
N ASN A 87 13.20 -12.31 -10.10
CA ASN A 87 14.12 -11.83 -9.08
C ASN A 87 14.60 -12.96 -8.17
N TYR A 88 13.74 -13.90 -7.83
CA TYR A 88 14.10 -15.10 -7.09
C TYR A 88 15.11 -15.96 -7.86
N PHE A 89 14.85 -16.28 -9.12
CA PHE A 89 15.77 -17.07 -9.97
C PHE A 89 17.13 -16.36 -10.16
N LYS A 90 17.13 -15.03 -10.21
CA LYS A 90 18.36 -14.21 -10.26
C LYS A 90 19.03 -14.03 -8.89
N LYS A 91 18.57 -14.71 -7.85
CA LYS A 91 19.06 -14.62 -6.46
C LYS A 91 19.03 -13.19 -5.88
N ARG A 92 18.15 -12.32 -6.39
CA ARG A 92 17.98 -10.93 -5.91
C ARG A 92 16.97 -10.80 -4.76
N SER A 93 16.09 -11.79 -4.60
CA SER A 93 15.08 -11.83 -3.54
C SER A 93 14.75 -13.26 -3.15
N GLY A 94 14.11 -13.45 -1.98
CA GLY A 94 13.53 -14.74 -1.60
C GLY A 94 12.32 -15.12 -2.45
N LEU A 95 11.75 -16.30 -2.19
CA LEU A 95 10.52 -16.79 -2.85
C LEU A 95 9.39 -15.79 -2.76
N PRO A 96 8.59 -15.60 -3.83
CA PRO A 96 7.42 -14.75 -3.81
C PRO A 96 6.43 -15.15 -2.72
N ARG A 97 5.95 -14.14 -1.96
CA ARG A 97 4.98 -14.33 -0.90
C ARG A 97 3.58 -13.95 -1.36
N PHE A 98 2.56 -14.60 -0.80
CA PHE A 98 1.16 -14.24 -1.02
C PHE A 98 0.85 -12.84 -0.50
N LYS A 99 0.08 -12.07 -1.27
CA LYS A 99 -0.40 -10.76 -0.86
C LYS A 99 -1.57 -10.89 0.10
N LYS A 100 -1.51 -10.19 1.24
CA LYS A 100 -2.57 -10.15 2.24
C LYS A 100 -3.49 -8.93 2.04
N LYS A 101 -4.76 -9.06 2.44
CA LYS A 101 -5.72 -7.94 2.46
C LYS A 101 -5.21 -6.86 3.42
N GLY A 102 -5.31 -5.60 3.03
CA GLY A 102 -4.90 -4.45 3.84
C GLY A 102 -3.45 -4.01 3.68
N LEU A 103 -2.53 -4.90 3.29
CA LEU A 103 -1.11 -4.55 3.12
C LEU A 103 -0.76 -3.99 1.73
N TYR A 104 -1.48 -4.45 0.68
CA TYR A 104 -1.18 -4.14 -0.73
C TYR A 104 -2.43 -3.60 -1.42
N ASN A 105 -2.79 -2.37 -1.12
CA ASN A 105 -3.95 -1.69 -1.68
C ASN A 105 -3.50 -0.74 -2.79
N SER A 106 -3.05 -1.31 -3.91
CA SER A 106 -2.70 -0.55 -5.10
C SER A 106 -2.86 -1.36 -6.37
N PHE A 107 -3.16 -0.69 -7.48
CA PHE A 107 -3.14 -1.25 -8.82
C PHE A 107 -2.66 -0.22 -9.83
N TYR A 108 -2.08 -0.74 -10.90
CA TYR A 108 -1.49 0.04 -11.99
C TYR A 108 -2.37 -0.02 -13.23
N LEU A 109 -2.49 1.09 -13.94
CA LEU A 109 -3.24 1.21 -15.19
C LEU A 109 -2.46 1.99 -16.23
N ILE A 110 -2.62 1.53 -17.48
CA ILE A 110 -2.19 2.23 -18.70
C ILE A 110 -3.37 2.31 -19.65
N GLY A 111 -3.29 3.23 -20.60
CA GLY A 111 -4.28 3.37 -21.67
C GLY A 111 -4.63 4.81 -21.95
N THR A 112 -5.85 5.06 -22.39
CA THR A 112 -6.33 6.42 -22.64
C THR A 112 -6.50 7.15 -21.31
N LEU A 113 -5.52 7.95 -20.98
CA LEU A 113 -5.49 8.79 -19.79
C LEU A 113 -5.59 10.25 -20.22
N LYS A 114 -6.46 11.02 -19.57
CA LYS A 114 -6.62 12.45 -19.83
C LYS A 114 -6.53 13.21 -18.52
N VAL A 115 -5.91 14.37 -18.56
CA VAL A 115 -5.76 15.23 -17.38
C VAL A 115 -6.44 16.56 -17.65
N GLU A 116 -7.24 17.00 -16.71
CA GLU A 116 -7.77 18.35 -16.63
C GLU A 116 -7.30 19.01 -15.34
N ARG A 117 -7.53 20.30 -15.21
CA ARG A 117 -7.02 21.08 -14.08
C ARG A 117 -7.36 20.47 -12.71
N HIS A 118 -8.52 19.82 -12.54
CA HIS A 118 -9.02 19.33 -11.25
C HIS A 118 -9.45 17.85 -11.26
N ARG A 119 -9.25 17.16 -12.39
CA ARG A 119 -9.64 15.75 -12.54
C ARG A 119 -8.79 14.99 -13.54
N VAL A 120 -8.70 13.69 -13.34
CA VAL A 120 -7.99 12.77 -14.24
C VAL A 120 -8.98 11.71 -14.74
N PHE A 121 -9.00 11.48 -16.04
CA PHE A 121 -9.74 10.39 -16.65
C PHE A 121 -8.89 9.12 -16.63
N VAL A 122 -9.47 8.07 -16.05
CA VAL A 122 -8.87 6.74 -15.98
C VAL A 122 -9.85 5.74 -16.58
N PRO A 123 -9.44 4.86 -17.52
CA PRO A 123 -10.32 3.86 -18.09
C PRO A 123 -11.09 3.08 -17.01
N VAL A 124 -12.38 2.81 -17.26
CA VAL A 124 -13.34 2.14 -16.37
C VAL A 124 -13.73 2.98 -15.14
N LEU A 125 -12.80 3.65 -14.46
CA LEU A 125 -13.09 4.54 -13.33
C LEU A 125 -13.64 5.90 -13.76
N LYS A 126 -13.47 6.25 -15.04
CA LYS A 126 -13.85 7.56 -15.61
C LYS A 126 -13.13 8.72 -14.92
N TRP A 127 -13.80 9.87 -14.71
CA TRP A 127 -13.21 11.05 -14.14
C TRP A 127 -13.06 10.96 -12.62
N LEU A 128 -11.84 11.05 -12.13
CA LEU A 128 -11.48 11.10 -10.70
C LEU A 128 -11.13 12.54 -10.32
N ARG A 129 -11.79 13.09 -9.31
CA ARG A 129 -11.51 14.42 -8.78
C ARG A 129 -10.20 14.42 -8.01
N LEU A 130 -9.34 15.40 -8.29
CA LEU A 130 -8.07 15.60 -7.62
C LEU A 130 -8.23 16.57 -6.44
N LYS A 131 -7.39 16.41 -5.43
CA LYS A 131 -7.27 17.36 -4.32
C LYS A 131 -6.59 18.65 -4.76
N GLU A 132 -5.52 18.51 -5.55
CA GLU A 132 -4.70 19.62 -6.03
C GLU A 132 -5.06 19.99 -7.45
N PHE A 133 -5.11 21.29 -7.74
CA PHE A 133 -5.46 21.81 -9.05
C PHE A 133 -4.21 22.11 -9.88
N GLY A 134 -4.20 21.68 -11.13
CA GLY A 134 -3.10 21.99 -12.05
C GLY A 134 -1.75 21.36 -11.70
N TYR A 135 -1.74 20.41 -10.74
CA TYR A 135 -0.52 19.77 -10.26
C TYR A 135 0.03 18.68 -11.21
N ILE A 136 -0.87 18.01 -11.93
CA ILE A 136 -0.50 16.91 -12.82
C ILE A 136 -0.40 17.45 -14.27
N PRO A 137 0.71 17.18 -14.99
CA PRO A 137 0.85 17.55 -16.40
C PRO A 137 -0.17 16.86 -17.29
N GLN A 138 -0.46 17.46 -18.44
CA GLN A 138 -1.45 16.93 -19.39
C GLN A 138 -1.07 15.55 -19.96
N HIS A 139 0.23 15.31 -20.17
CA HIS A 139 0.72 14.08 -20.78
C HIS A 139 1.21 13.08 -19.74
N ILE A 140 0.35 12.12 -19.41
CA ILE A 140 0.67 11.03 -18.50
C ILE A 140 0.74 9.70 -19.26
N ARG A 141 1.70 8.86 -18.88
CA ARG A 141 1.92 7.54 -19.48
C ARG A 141 1.14 6.45 -18.76
N SER A 142 1.10 6.53 -17.44
CA SER A 142 0.48 5.52 -16.60
C SER A 142 0.05 6.11 -15.28
N VAL A 143 -0.86 5.40 -14.61
CA VAL A 143 -1.33 5.77 -13.27
C VAL A 143 -1.27 4.58 -12.34
N THR A 144 -0.97 4.86 -11.08
CA THR A 144 -1.11 3.91 -9.98
C THR A 144 -2.12 4.47 -8.99
N ILE A 145 -3.21 3.75 -8.76
CA ILE A 145 -4.19 4.08 -7.72
C ILE A 145 -3.86 3.29 -6.48
N SER A 146 -3.81 3.96 -5.34
CA SER A 146 -3.49 3.35 -4.05
C SER A 146 -4.38 3.88 -2.93
N MET A 147 -4.52 3.10 -1.86
CA MET A 147 -5.23 3.50 -0.65
C MET A 147 -4.29 3.36 0.54
N LYS A 148 -4.26 4.38 1.39
CA LYS A 148 -3.53 4.39 2.66
C LYS A 148 -4.34 5.17 3.69
N ASN A 149 -4.57 4.58 4.87
CA ASN A 149 -5.33 5.21 5.97
C ASN A 149 -6.72 5.73 5.51
N ASP A 150 -7.46 4.90 4.76
CA ASP A 150 -8.79 5.21 4.20
C ASP A 150 -8.83 6.43 3.25
N ARG A 151 -7.66 6.88 2.77
CA ARG A 151 -7.53 7.91 1.74
C ARG A 151 -7.03 7.31 0.44
N TYR A 152 -7.51 7.86 -0.66
CA TYR A 152 -7.19 7.39 -2.00
C TYR A 152 -6.19 8.34 -2.67
N TYR A 153 -5.22 7.77 -3.34
CA TYR A 153 -4.16 8.51 -4.02
C TYR A 153 -4.02 8.02 -5.45
N ILE A 154 -3.71 8.94 -6.34
CA ILE A 154 -3.27 8.64 -7.70
C ILE A 154 -1.83 9.09 -7.86
N SER A 155 -1.00 8.23 -8.45
CA SER A 155 0.36 8.57 -8.87
C SER A 155 0.43 8.47 -10.38
N CYS A 156 0.66 9.59 -11.04
CA CYS A 156 0.74 9.72 -12.49
C CYS A 156 2.21 9.77 -12.92
N LEU A 157 2.61 8.87 -13.80
CA LEU A 157 3.95 8.86 -14.39
C LEU A 157 3.94 9.64 -15.71
N THR A 158 4.87 10.58 -15.86
CA THR A 158 5.03 11.40 -17.05
C THR A 158 6.34 11.07 -17.78
N ASN A 159 6.42 11.45 -19.05
CA ASN A 159 7.66 11.34 -19.82
C ASN A 159 8.60 12.54 -19.63
N GLU A 160 8.22 13.49 -18.78
CA GLU A 160 9.09 14.63 -18.50
C GLU A 160 10.45 14.15 -18.03
N THR A 161 11.48 14.63 -18.69
CA THR A 161 12.85 14.55 -18.19
C THR A 161 12.93 15.46 -16.97
N VAL A 162 13.43 14.93 -15.87
CA VAL A 162 13.89 15.80 -14.80
C VAL A 162 15.08 16.55 -15.38
N THR A 163 14.88 17.77 -15.83
CA THR A 163 15.99 18.71 -15.99
C THR A 163 16.49 18.95 -14.57
N ASP A 164 17.69 18.51 -14.30
CA ASP A 164 18.43 18.90 -13.10
C ASP A 164 18.69 20.40 -13.28
N GLU A 165 17.68 21.23 -13.03
CA GLU A 165 17.90 22.63 -12.76
C GLU A 165 18.70 22.66 -11.46
N ARG A 166 19.99 22.49 -11.59
CA ARG A 166 20.92 22.86 -10.53
C ARG A 166 20.62 24.34 -10.29
N ILE A 167 19.88 24.58 -9.21
CA ILE A 167 19.76 25.90 -8.65
C ILE A 167 21.19 26.39 -8.56
N ALA A 168 21.51 27.43 -9.32
CA ALA A 168 22.82 28.06 -9.23
C ALA A 168 23.02 28.30 -7.73
N LEU A 169 23.94 27.53 -7.14
CA LEU A 169 24.24 27.70 -5.73
C LEU A 169 24.66 29.15 -5.58
N SER A 170 23.89 29.94 -4.87
CA SER A 170 24.37 31.23 -4.36
C SER A 170 25.66 30.92 -3.59
N ASN A 171 26.63 31.79 -3.66
CA ASN A 171 27.89 31.63 -2.92
C ASN A 171 27.70 31.61 -1.40
N ASP A 172 26.47 31.76 -0.91
CA ASP A 172 26.10 31.66 0.50
C ASP A 172 26.01 30.18 0.91
N VAL A 173 27.09 29.62 1.38
CA VAL A 173 27.15 28.29 1.96
C VAL A 173 26.94 28.42 3.46
N MET A 174 25.94 27.76 4.01
CA MET A 174 25.69 27.70 5.44
C MET A 174 26.05 26.29 5.96
N GLY A 175 26.93 26.24 6.94
CA GLY A 175 27.20 25.01 7.70
C GLY A 175 26.03 24.71 8.65
N ILE A 176 25.49 23.48 8.59
CA ILE A 176 24.46 23.01 9.52
C ILE A 176 25.00 21.77 10.23
N ASP A 177 25.11 21.84 11.55
CA ASP A 177 25.42 20.68 12.38
C ASP A 177 24.16 20.11 13.03
N PHE A 178 24.07 18.77 13.08
CA PHE A 178 22.98 18.04 13.68
C PHE A 178 23.38 17.55 15.08
N GLY A 179 22.86 18.19 16.10
CA GLY A 179 23.15 17.83 17.49
C GLY A 179 22.10 16.92 18.12
N LEU A 180 22.51 16.11 19.10
CA LEU A 180 21.60 15.33 19.95
C LEU A 180 20.84 16.20 20.95
N LYS A 181 21.45 17.31 21.39
CA LYS A 181 20.89 18.24 22.37
C LYS A 181 20.01 19.28 21.70
N ASP A 182 20.47 19.85 20.61
CA ASP A 182 19.78 20.81 19.77
C ASP A 182 19.62 20.18 18.37
N GLN A 183 18.52 20.53 17.69
CA GLN A 183 18.18 19.85 16.43
C GLN A 183 19.10 20.32 15.30
N PHE A 184 19.38 21.60 15.24
CA PHE A 184 20.28 22.23 14.28
C PHE A 184 21.09 23.33 14.95
N ILE A 185 22.36 23.35 14.64
CA ILE A 185 23.28 24.43 15.01
C ILE A 185 23.81 25.01 13.70
N THR A 186 23.56 26.30 13.49
CA THR A 186 24.10 27.06 12.37
C THR A 186 25.04 28.14 12.92
N GLU A 187 25.82 28.77 12.08
CA GLU A 187 26.72 29.87 12.48
C GLU A 187 25.99 31.02 13.20
N HIS A 188 24.70 31.21 12.88
CA HIS A 188 23.93 32.35 13.38
C HIS A 188 22.84 31.96 14.39
N LYS A 189 22.46 30.69 14.50
CA LYS A 189 21.32 30.27 15.32
C LYS A 189 21.41 28.82 15.78
N VAL A 190 21.05 28.61 17.05
CA VAL A 190 20.81 27.29 17.62
C VAL A 190 19.30 27.04 17.65
N ILE A 191 18.85 25.98 16.99
CA ILE A 191 17.44 25.56 16.95
C ILE A 191 17.27 24.39 17.91
N PRO A 192 16.56 24.57 19.02
CA PRO A 192 16.39 23.53 20.02
C PRO A 192 15.55 22.38 19.46
N SER A 193 15.82 21.17 19.95
CA SER A 193 15.07 19.98 19.56
C SER A 193 13.58 20.13 19.90
N VAL A 194 12.72 19.93 18.89
CA VAL A 194 11.25 19.95 19.03
C VAL A 194 10.78 18.95 20.08
N ASN A 195 11.47 17.82 20.23
CA ASN A 195 11.16 16.78 21.21
C ASN A 195 11.28 17.24 22.67
N LYS A 196 12.00 18.33 22.92
CA LYS A 196 12.17 18.90 24.28
C LYS A 196 11.11 19.96 24.63
N THR A 197 10.25 20.34 23.69
CA THR A 197 9.20 21.32 23.94
C THR A 197 8.18 20.80 24.93
N VAL A 198 7.63 21.70 25.75
CA VAL A 198 6.57 21.37 26.73
C VAL A 198 5.38 20.71 26.06
N ARG A 199 5.04 21.17 24.84
CA ARG A 199 3.94 20.62 24.04
C ARG A 199 4.17 19.15 23.68
N VAL A 200 5.35 18.80 23.18
CA VAL A 200 5.68 17.40 22.81
C VAL A 200 5.69 16.50 24.03
N LYS A 201 6.31 16.92 25.15
CA LYS A 201 6.29 16.18 26.40
C LYS A 201 4.85 15.93 26.92
N LYS A 202 3.96 16.92 26.77
CA LYS A 202 2.54 16.78 27.12
C LYS A 202 1.83 15.75 26.23
N LEU A 203 2.07 15.79 24.91
CA LEU A 203 1.51 14.85 23.95
C LEU A 203 2.03 13.43 24.18
N GLU A 204 3.31 13.24 24.45
CA GLU A 204 3.88 11.93 24.81
C GLU A 204 3.25 11.35 26.07
N LYS A 205 3.03 12.18 27.10
CA LYS A 205 2.35 11.78 28.32
C LYS A 205 0.91 11.36 28.06
N GLN A 206 0.19 12.10 27.19
CA GLN A 206 -1.17 11.75 26.77
C GLN A 206 -1.18 10.44 25.98
N LEU A 207 -0.25 10.25 25.04
CA LEU A 207 -0.11 9.03 24.27
C LEU A 207 0.12 7.81 25.17
N ARG A 208 1.06 7.90 26.11
CA ARG A 208 1.33 6.82 27.07
C ARG A 208 0.10 6.47 27.92
N ARG A 209 -0.69 7.48 28.33
CA ARG A 209 -1.95 7.26 29.07
C ARG A 209 -3.00 6.55 28.19
N ALA A 210 -3.16 6.98 26.94
CA ALA A 210 -4.07 6.36 26.00
C ALA A 210 -3.67 4.91 25.69
N GLN A 211 -2.38 4.65 25.45
CA GLN A 211 -1.85 3.30 25.25
C GLN A 211 -2.11 2.38 26.45
N ARG A 212 -1.85 2.85 27.68
CA ARG A 212 -2.14 2.09 28.91
C ARG A 212 -3.63 1.80 29.08
N SER A 213 -4.49 2.78 28.79
CA SER A 213 -5.94 2.59 28.80
C SER A 213 -6.39 1.55 27.79
N LEU A 214 -5.83 1.60 26.58
CA LEU A 214 -6.11 0.64 25.53
C LEU A 214 -5.65 -0.77 25.92
N SER A 215 -4.42 -0.92 26.44
CA SER A 215 -3.90 -2.22 26.89
C SER A 215 -4.79 -2.84 27.97
N ARG A 216 -5.23 -2.06 28.96
CA ARG A 216 -6.15 -2.56 29.99
C ARG A 216 -7.47 -3.03 29.40
N LYS A 217 -8.05 -2.28 28.44
CA LYS A 217 -9.29 -2.70 27.75
C LYS A 217 -9.08 -3.99 26.95
N TYR A 218 -7.92 -4.16 26.32
CA TYR A 218 -7.57 -5.41 25.64
C TYR A 218 -7.46 -6.56 26.63
N GLU A 219 -6.72 -6.39 27.73
CA GLU A 219 -6.54 -7.41 28.75
C GLU A 219 -7.87 -7.83 29.40
N THR A 220 -8.73 -6.86 29.74
CA THR A 220 -10.06 -7.12 30.32
C THR A 220 -10.99 -7.84 29.34
N ASN A 221 -10.83 -7.60 28.03
CA ASN A 221 -11.67 -8.21 26.99
C ASN A 221 -11.13 -9.56 26.48
N MET A 222 -9.96 -9.98 26.93
CA MET A 222 -9.26 -11.16 26.47
C MET A 222 -9.45 -12.32 27.46
N ILE A 223 -9.97 -13.44 26.95
CA ILE A 223 -10.11 -14.70 27.72
C ILE A 223 -9.05 -15.67 27.22
N LYS A 224 -8.26 -16.20 28.13
CA LYS A 224 -7.31 -17.28 27.87
C LYS A 224 -8.03 -18.62 27.85
N VAL A 225 -8.01 -19.29 26.71
CA VAL A 225 -8.60 -20.62 26.55
C VAL A 225 -7.49 -21.66 26.65
N TYR A 226 -7.67 -22.63 27.55
CA TYR A 226 -6.69 -23.69 27.77
C TYR A 226 -7.21 -25.02 27.23
N TYR A 227 -6.30 -25.94 26.87
CA TYR A 227 -6.67 -27.31 26.51
C TYR A 227 -7.27 -28.03 27.72
N LYS A 228 -8.48 -28.58 27.54
CA LYS A 228 -9.23 -29.28 28.61
C LYS A 228 -8.82 -30.74 28.77
N SER A 229 -8.23 -31.37 27.72
CA SER A 229 -7.88 -32.80 27.71
C SER A 229 -6.66 -33.09 26.82
N GLY A 230 -6.12 -34.33 26.93
CA GLY A 230 -4.97 -34.79 26.14
C GLY A 230 -3.61 -34.36 26.69
N ALA A 231 -2.52 -34.68 25.96
CA ALA A 231 -1.13 -34.43 26.37
C ALA A 231 -0.79 -32.94 26.59
N LYS A 232 -1.62 -32.03 26.11
CA LYS A 232 -1.46 -30.57 26.24
C LYS A 232 -2.40 -29.95 27.27
N LYS A 233 -3.06 -30.76 28.10
CA LYS A 233 -3.96 -30.27 29.18
C LYS A 233 -3.29 -29.19 30.02
N GLY A 234 -3.95 -28.04 30.20
CA GLY A 234 -3.42 -26.91 30.96
C GLY A 234 -2.52 -25.95 30.18
N GLN A 235 -2.15 -26.26 28.93
CA GLN A 235 -1.43 -25.32 28.08
C GLN A 235 -2.39 -24.34 27.42
N LEU A 236 -1.91 -23.13 27.12
CA LEU A 236 -2.69 -22.10 26.42
C LEU A 236 -3.02 -22.58 25.00
N LYS A 237 -4.32 -22.65 24.68
CA LYS A 237 -4.81 -23.04 23.34
C LYS A 237 -4.97 -21.84 22.42
N SER A 238 -5.67 -20.81 22.90
CA SER A 238 -6.00 -19.62 22.12
C SER A 238 -6.40 -18.47 23.04
N TYR A 239 -6.56 -17.28 22.42
CA TYR A 239 -7.20 -16.14 23.08
C TYR A 239 -8.57 -15.93 22.42
N GLU A 240 -9.61 -15.77 23.22
CA GLU A 240 -10.96 -15.40 22.79
C GLU A 240 -11.29 -13.99 23.28
N TRP A 241 -12.18 -13.30 22.56
CA TRP A 241 -12.53 -11.92 22.86
C TRP A 241 -14.01 -11.86 23.24
N VAL A 242 -14.33 -11.25 24.37
CA VAL A 242 -15.72 -11.08 24.87
C VAL A 242 -16.50 -10.14 23.94
N LYS A 243 -15.82 -9.12 23.37
CA LYS A 243 -16.42 -8.18 22.42
C LYS A 243 -15.64 -8.17 21.10
N PRO A 244 -16.31 -7.99 19.95
CA PRO A 244 -15.64 -7.91 18.66
C PRO A 244 -14.60 -6.78 18.67
N LEU A 245 -13.41 -7.05 18.14
CA LEU A 245 -12.31 -6.08 18.03
C LEU A 245 -12.67 -4.82 17.22
N THR A 246 -13.77 -4.85 16.45
CA THR A 246 -14.30 -3.72 15.69
C THR A 246 -14.77 -2.57 16.58
N GLU A 247 -15.31 -2.84 17.76
CA GLU A 247 -15.71 -1.80 18.72
C GLU A 247 -14.50 -1.12 19.39
N CYS A 248 -13.37 -1.81 19.49
CA CYS A 248 -12.13 -1.24 20.02
C CYS A 248 -11.38 -0.37 19.01
N LYS A 249 -11.62 -0.53 17.71
CA LYS A 249 -10.95 0.24 16.64
C LYS A 249 -11.44 1.68 16.50
N ASN A 250 -12.62 2.01 17.00
CA ASN A 250 -13.16 3.37 16.92
C ASN A 250 -12.42 4.38 17.81
N ILE A 251 -11.57 3.91 18.72
CA ILE A 251 -10.74 4.77 19.59
C ILE A 251 -9.44 5.23 18.89
N GLN A 252 -9.03 4.57 17.82
CA GLN A 252 -7.84 4.98 17.04
C GLN A 252 -8.11 6.10 16.01
N LYS A 253 -9.38 6.51 15.85
CA LYS A 253 -9.79 7.55 14.88
C LYS A 253 -10.01 8.94 15.50
N GLN A 254 -9.92 9.11 16.80
CA GLN A 254 -9.87 10.39 17.49
C GLN A 254 -8.41 10.74 17.81
#